data_47f503afaef02ab23b687d466e9ebdeb
#
_entry.id   47f503afaef02ab23b687d466e9ebdeb
#
_cell.length_a   1.000
_cell.length_b   1.000
_cell.length_c   1.000
_cell.angle_alpha   90.00
_cell.angle_beta   90.00
_cell.angle_gamma   90.00
#
_symmetry.space_group_name_H-M   'P 1'
#
loop_
_entity.id
_entity.type
_entity.pdbx_description
1 polymer ?
#
loop_
_entity_poly.entity_id
_entity_poly.type
_entity_poly.pdbx_seq_one_letter_code
_entity_poly.pdbx_strand_id
1 'polypeptide(L)'
;MSYQVLLYGQNGRVFQMPLPVFSGLLYNRPAGPLQALKMCWECFELNQNLTVRPGDDVQAILDRAEPGAVLRFAAGEYRQKLMIRTPGLTLEGAGAEQTALVWDDWAKKLDAEGREYNTFRTWTVAVCADDITMRGLTIINDALNPAEKGQEVALSVYGDRFRMEDCTLRSTQDTLFLGPLPPDLIERYDGFLPDELRRSALLSQRFTHCRIEGSVDFIFGCGSAVFEDCDILTVFDGRDHGYVAAPAHSLSQTEGFVFRRCAFLQGEGVMDETHFLARPWRDYGLSVFEDCRYGRHIRPEGFDPWRDSGRDRTARFFETPAQPGRVAWINRYTDA
;
A
#
# COMPACT_ATOMS: atom_id res chain seq x y z
N MET A 1 27.66 34.60 -15.90
CA MET A 1 28.48 33.87 -14.93
C MET A 1 27.51 33.14 -14.02
N SER A 2 27.50 31.82 -14.06
CA SER A 2 26.68 31.01 -13.17
C SER A 2 27.45 30.80 -11.87
N TYR A 3 26.92 31.30 -10.77
CA TYR A 3 27.45 31.05 -9.43
C TYR A 3 26.91 29.71 -8.93
N GLN A 4 27.80 28.89 -8.37
CA GLN A 4 27.46 27.65 -7.71
C GLN A 4 27.74 27.80 -6.21
N VAL A 5 26.84 27.31 -5.37
CA VAL A 5 27.05 27.24 -3.92
C VAL A 5 27.33 25.80 -3.54
N LEU A 6 28.45 25.59 -2.83
CA LEU A 6 28.80 24.33 -2.22
C LEU A 6 28.32 24.33 -0.77
N LEU A 7 27.41 23.43 -0.43
CA LEU A 7 26.92 23.25 0.94
C LEU A 7 27.54 21.99 1.54
N TYR A 8 28.11 22.11 2.73
CA TYR A 8 28.66 21.00 3.50
C TYR A 8 27.66 20.56 4.57
N GLY A 9 27.11 19.36 4.41
CA GLY A 9 26.26 18.74 5.44
C GLY A 9 27.07 18.22 6.63
N GLN A 10 26.45 18.08 7.79
CA GLN A 10 27.12 17.57 9.03
C GLN A 10 27.73 16.18 8.89
N ASN A 11 27.42 15.43 7.83
CA ASN A 11 27.94 14.10 7.55
C ASN A 11 29.00 14.08 6.43
N GLY A 12 29.63 15.22 6.10
CA GLY A 12 30.70 15.30 5.11
C GLY A 12 30.23 15.14 3.64
N ARG A 13 28.93 15.19 3.36
CA ARG A 13 28.42 15.20 1.99
C ARG A 13 28.37 16.61 1.44
N VAL A 14 28.87 16.78 0.21
CA VAL A 14 28.87 18.06 -0.51
C VAL A 14 27.68 18.03 -1.48
N PHE A 15 26.79 19.00 -1.37
CA PHE A 15 25.69 19.20 -2.31
C PHE A 15 26.00 20.39 -3.22
N GLN A 16 25.87 20.17 -4.52
CA GLN A 16 26.07 21.19 -5.54
C GLN A 16 24.71 21.56 -6.14
N MET A 17 24.26 22.79 -5.93
CA MET A 17 22.98 23.28 -6.45
C MET A 17 23.17 24.49 -7.36
N PRO A 18 22.47 24.54 -8.51
CA PRO A 18 22.39 25.76 -9.31
C PRO A 18 21.50 26.81 -8.60
N LEU A 19 21.97 28.04 -8.48
CA LEU A 19 21.12 29.14 -8.00
C LEU A 19 20.05 29.45 -9.06
N PRO A 20 18.74 29.42 -8.72
CA PRO A 20 17.74 30.00 -9.60
C PRO A 20 17.99 31.50 -9.73
N VAL A 21 17.90 32.00 -10.97
CA VAL A 21 18.05 33.43 -11.28
C VAL A 21 16.82 34.16 -10.75
N PHE A 22 16.88 34.63 -9.51
CA PHE A 22 15.91 35.56 -8.96
C PHE A 22 16.22 36.96 -9.47
N SER A 23 15.81 37.27 -10.68
CA SER A 23 15.77 38.65 -11.19
C SER A 23 14.53 39.35 -10.63
N GLY A 24 14.61 39.89 -9.43
CA GLY A 24 13.51 40.72 -8.95
C GLY A 24 13.47 41.10 -7.47
N LEU A 25 14.23 40.45 -6.60
CA LEU A 25 14.07 40.62 -5.14
C LEU A 25 15.29 41.18 -4.38
N LEU A 26 16.29 41.71 -5.05
CA LEU A 26 17.52 42.25 -4.41
C LEU A 26 17.62 43.79 -4.38
N TYR A 27 16.53 44.51 -4.52
CA TYR A 27 16.55 45.97 -4.34
C TYR A 27 15.63 46.38 -3.20
N ASN A 28 16.23 46.74 -2.08
CA ASN A 28 15.75 47.44 -0.88
C ASN A 28 15.61 46.62 0.42
N ARG A 29 16.73 46.15 0.94
CA ARG A 29 17.03 46.14 2.41
C ARG A 29 18.44 45.56 2.62
N PRO A 30 19.26 46.13 3.52
CA PRO A 30 20.58 45.60 3.84
C PRO A 30 20.45 44.47 4.87
N ALA A 31 20.03 43.32 4.41
CA ALA A 31 20.19 42.08 5.19
C ALA A 31 21.48 41.43 4.72
N GLY A 32 22.45 41.23 5.61
CA GLY A 32 23.72 40.60 5.28
C GLY A 32 23.55 39.19 4.75
N PRO A 33 24.54 38.65 3.99
CA PRO A 33 24.46 37.36 3.33
C PRO A 33 24.16 36.19 4.28
N LEU A 34 24.50 36.26 5.55
CA LEU A 34 24.15 35.30 6.59
C LEU A 34 22.66 35.28 6.95
N GLN A 35 21.95 36.38 6.81
CA GLN A 35 20.51 36.48 7.11
C GLN A 35 19.67 35.99 5.93
N ALA A 36 20.14 36.18 4.69
CA ALA A 36 19.54 35.61 3.50
C ALA A 36 19.72 34.06 3.46
N LEU A 37 20.89 33.55 3.90
CA LEU A 37 21.14 32.13 4.08
C LEU A 37 20.30 31.53 5.22
N LYS A 38 20.09 32.26 6.32
CA LYS A 38 19.22 31.80 7.41
C LYS A 38 17.74 31.78 6.99
N MET A 39 17.26 32.78 6.27
CA MET A 39 15.90 32.74 5.70
C MET A 39 15.72 31.62 4.66
N CYS A 40 16.73 31.35 3.85
CA CYS A 40 16.70 30.20 2.91
C CYS A 40 16.71 28.85 3.65
N TRP A 41 17.44 28.73 4.75
CA TRP A 41 17.47 27.53 5.59
C TRP A 41 16.15 27.32 6.36
N GLU A 42 15.58 28.40 6.91
CA GLU A 42 14.27 28.36 7.60
C GLU A 42 13.11 28.08 6.62
N CYS A 43 13.22 28.49 5.34
CA CYS A 43 12.28 28.11 4.29
C CYS A 43 12.42 26.62 3.86
N PHE A 44 13.59 26.02 4.03
CA PHE A 44 13.83 24.61 3.70
C PHE A 44 13.38 23.63 4.79
N GLU A 45 13.14 24.09 6.02
CA GLU A 45 12.63 23.30 7.16
C GLU A 45 11.12 23.47 7.41
N LEU A 46 10.43 24.31 6.68
CA LEU A 46 8.97 24.41 6.76
C LEU A 46 8.34 23.28 5.94
N ASN A 47 8.37 22.06 6.48
CA ASN A 47 7.43 21.03 6.03
C ASN A 47 6.03 21.67 6.05
N GLN A 48 5.42 21.79 4.88
CA GLN A 48 4.07 22.35 4.78
C GLN A 48 3.14 21.50 5.66
N ASN A 49 2.54 22.12 6.69
CA ASN A 49 1.55 21.46 7.51
C ASN A 49 0.16 21.89 7.05
N LEU A 50 -0.59 20.95 6.50
CA LEU A 50 -1.94 21.18 6.01
C LEU A 50 -2.95 20.51 6.94
N THR A 51 -3.98 21.25 7.35
CA THR A 51 -5.10 20.67 8.09
C THR A 51 -6.23 20.34 7.12
N VAL A 52 -6.69 19.10 7.16
CA VAL A 52 -7.78 18.57 6.34
C VAL A 52 -9.00 18.32 7.25
N ARG A 53 -10.18 18.81 6.87
CA ARG A 53 -11.42 18.68 7.64
C ARG A 53 -12.48 17.94 6.83
N PRO A 54 -13.44 17.27 7.46
CA PRO A 54 -14.61 16.75 6.77
C PRO A 54 -15.30 17.84 5.94
N GLY A 55 -15.58 17.51 4.66
CA GLY A 55 -16.13 18.45 3.68
C GLY A 55 -15.11 19.18 2.81
N ASP A 56 -13.81 19.12 3.14
CA ASP A 56 -12.77 19.64 2.25
C ASP A 56 -12.65 18.78 0.98
N ASP A 57 -12.25 19.38 -0.14
CA ASP A 57 -11.81 18.66 -1.33
C ASP A 57 -10.38 18.14 -1.08
N VAL A 58 -10.31 16.88 -0.62
CA VAL A 58 -9.04 16.23 -0.23
C VAL A 58 -8.15 16.05 -1.44
N GLN A 59 -8.71 15.70 -2.61
CA GLN A 59 -7.90 15.53 -3.82
C GLN A 59 -7.24 16.85 -4.23
N ALA A 60 -7.96 17.95 -4.20
CA ALA A 60 -7.39 19.27 -4.49
C ALA A 60 -6.32 19.68 -3.47
N ILE A 61 -6.41 19.23 -2.21
CA ILE A 61 -5.37 19.45 -1.20
C ILE A 61 -4.12 18.62 -1.52
N LEU A 62 -4.29 17.34 -1.85
CA LEU A 62 -3.20 16.45 -2.24
C LEU A 62 -2.46 16.97 -3.49
N ASP A 63 -3.19 17.43 -4.49
CA ASP A 63 -2.63 17.89 -5.76
C ASP A 63 -1.80 19.19 -5.62
N ARG A 64 -2.09 20.02 -4.61
CA ARG A 64 -1.32 21.25 -4.32
C ARG A 64 -0.28 21.11 -3.21
N ALA A 65 -0.25 19.97 -2.53
CA ALA A 65 0.72 19.71 -1.47
C ALA A 65 2.14 19.62 -2.06
N GLU A 66 3.10 20.24 -1.40
CA GLU A 66 4.51 20.18 -1.79
C GLU A 66 5.15 18.87 -1.31
N PRO A 67 6.19 18.37 -1.99
CA PRO A 67 6.93 17.22 -1.52
C PRO A 67 7.40 17.38 -0.06
N GLY A 68 7.16 16.37 0.77
CA GLY A 68 7.49 16.39 2.19
C GLY A 68 6.41 17.01 3.09
N ALA A 69 5.28 17.46 2.53
CA ALA A 69 4.20 18.04 3.33
C ALA A 69 3.55 17.01 4.28
N VAL A 70 3.04 17.50 5.40
CA VAL A 70 2.24 16.74 6.37
C VAL A 70 0.79 17.17 6.30
N LEU A 71 -0.11 16.26 5.97
CA LEU A 71 -1.55 16.46 5.93
C LEU A 71 -2.17 15.88 7.21
N ARG A 72 -2.71 16.73 8.09
CA ARG A 72 -3.37 16.31 9.33
C ARG A 72 -4.87 16.31 9.15
N PHE A 73 -5.43 15.11 9.15
CA PHE A 73 -6.87 14.89 9.03
C PHE A 73 -7.53 14.99 10.41
N ALA A 74 -8.48 15.91 10.54
CA ALA A 74 -9.35 15.94 11.71
C ALA A 74 -10.21 14.66 11.79
N ALA A 75 -10.72 14.34 12.97
CA ALA A 75 -11.66 13.25 13.13
C ALA A 75 -12.89 13.43 12.22
N GLY A 76 -13.30 12.35 11.54
CA GLY A 76 -14.45 12.32 10.65
C GLY A 76 -14.29 11.38 9.46
N GLU A 77 -15.34 11.29 8.65
CA GLU A 77 -15.37 10.54 7.41
C GLU A 77 -15.11 11.45 6.20
N TYR A 78 -14.26 10.97 5.29
CA TYR A 78 -13.89 11.63 4.04
C TYR A 78 -14.27 10.72 2.88
N ARG A 79 -15.46 10.90 2.32
CA ARG A 79 -15.98 10.07 1.22
C ARG A 79 -15.51 10.61 -0.12
N GLN A 80 -14.31 10.23 -0.49
CA GLN A 80 -13.64 10.63 -1.74
C GLN A 80 -12.69 9.55 -2.22
N LYS A 81 -12.68 9.32 -3.54
CA LYS A 81 -11.68 8.49 -4.21
C LYS A 81 -10.41 9.31 -4.42
N LEU A 82 -9.28 8.85 -3.89
CA LEU A 82 -8.05 9.64 -3.80
C LEU A 82 -6.89 9.00 -4.56
N MET A 83 -6.08 9.83 -5.20
CA MET A 83 -4.82 9.43 -5.82
C MET A 83 -3.68 10.35 -5.38
N ILE A 84 -2.64 9.76 -4.77
CA ILE A 84 -1.50 10.49 -4.24
C ILE A 84 -0.36 10.45 -5.26
N ARG A 85 -0.03 11.62 -5.83
CA ARG A 85 0.99 11.79 -6.88
C ARG A 85 2.24 12.53 -6.41
N THR A 86 2.14 13.25 -5.30
CA THR A 86 3.25 14.05 -4.75
C THR A 86 4.09 13.18 -3.82
N PRO A 87 5.41 13.07 -4.01
CA PRO A 87 6.28 12.22 -3.18
C PRO A 87 6.53 12.84 -1.79
N GLY A 88 6.89 11.97 -0.85
CA GLY A 88 7.31 12.37 0.49
C GLY A 88 6.17 12.83 1.40
N LEU A 89 4.91 12.71 1.00
CA LEU A 89 3.79 13.15 1.84
C LEU A 89 3.62 12.26 3.08
N THR A 90 3.24 12.88 4.18
CA THR A 90 2.75 12.20 5.37
C THR A 90 1.27 12.53 5.57
N LEU A 91 0.42 11.50 5.66
CA LEU A 91 -0.99 11.60 5.98
C LEU A 91 -1.19 11.13 7.43
N GLU A 92 -1.59 12.04 8.32
CA GLU A 92 -1.82 11.76 9.74
C GLU A 92 -3.30 11.92 10.09
N GLY A 93 -3.97 10.83 10.47
CA GLY A 93 -5.32 10.86 11.04
C GLY A 93 -5.33 11.19 12.52
N ALA A 94 -6.49 11.49 13.08
CA ALA A 94 -6.69 11.70 14.51
C ALA A 94 -6.68 10.37 15.33
N GLY A 95 -6.59 9.24 14.64
CA GLY A 95 -6.63 7.88 15.14
C GLY A 95 -7.42 7.00 14.16
N ALA A 96 -7.05 5.71 14.04
CA ALA A 96 -7.69 4.81 13.08
C ALA A 96 -9.21 4.70 13.30
N GLU A 97 -9.68 4.76 14.54
CA GLU A 97 -11.12 4.73 14.85
C GLU A 97 -11.83 6.07 14.65
N GLN A 98 -11.08 7.15 14.40
CA GLN A 98 -11.62 8.52 14.36
C GLN A 98 -11.56 9.14 12.98
N THR A 99 -10.68 8.68 12.10
CA THR A 99 -10.48 9.23 10.75
C THR A 99 -10.64 8.14 9.72
N ALA A 100 -11.62 8.28 8.83
CA ALA A 100 -11.87 7.31 7.78
C ALA A 100 -11.88 7.95 6.38
N LEU A 101 -11.07 7.40 5.46
CA LEU A 101 -11.15 7.65 4.02
C LEU A 101 -12.01 6.55 3.41
N VAL A 102 -13.10 6.90 2.74
CA VAL A 102 -14.12 5.93 2.32
C VAL A 102 -14.49 6.12 0.86
N TRP A 103 -14.62 5.03 0.11
CA TRP A 103 -15.20 5.00 -1.22
C TRP A 103 -15.87 3.66 -1.51
N ASP A 104 -16.59 3.53 -2.65
CA ASP A 104 -17.47 2.40 -2.93
C ASP A 104 -17.43 1.89 -4.38
N ASP A 105 -16.28 1.92 -5.02
CA ASP A 105 -16.12 1.33 -6.36
C ASP A 105 -15.88 -0.19 -6.29
N TRP A 106 -16.40 -0.94 -7.28
CA TRP A 106 -16.25 -2.38 -7.41
C TRP A 106 -15.93 -2.80 -8.84
N ALA A 107 -15.36 -3.98 -9.02
CA ALA A 107 -14.82 -4.43 -10.31
C ALA A 107 -15.84 -4.49 -11.45
N LYS A 108 -17.07 -4.91 -11.19
CA LYS A 108 -18.15 -5.00 -12.19
C LYS A 108 -18.96 -3.70 -12.35
N LYS A 109 -18.59 -2.62 -11.65
CA LYS A 109 -19.17 -1.29 -11.87
C LYS A 109 -18.88 -0.84 -13.29
N LEU A 110 -19.87 -0.28 -13.97
CA LEU A 110 -19.69 0.25 -15.32
C LEU A 110 -19.26 1.71 -15.27
N ASP A 111 -18.31 2.09 -16.11
CA ASP A 111 -17.94 3.48 -16.36
C ASP A 111 -18.93 4.16 -17.33
N ALA A 112 -18.67 5.43 -17.65
CA ALA A 112 -19.53 6.22 -18.54
C ALA A 112 -19.62 5.65 -19.96
N GLU A 113 -18.62 4.87 -20.38
CA GLU A 113 -18.55 4.20 -21.68
C GLU A 113 -19.13 2.78 -21.64
N GLY A 114 -19.68 2.35 -20.50
CA GLY A 114 -20.26 1.01 -20.30
C GLY A 114 -19.25 -0.11 -20.14
N ARG A 115 -17.99 0.18 -19.80
CA ARG A 115 -16.93 -0.79 -19.55
C ARG A 115 -16.83 -1.08 -18.04
N GLU A 116 -16.59 -2.33 -17.68
CA GLU A 116 -16.32 -2.67 -16.27
C GLU A 116 -15.07 -1.98 -15.75
N TYR A 117 -15.10 -1.56 -14.48
CA TYR A 117 -13.96 -0.95 -13.80
C TYR A 117 -12.75 -1.89 -13.71
N ASN A 118 -12.98 -3.18 -13.57
CA ASN A 118 -11.98 -4.17 -13.17
C ASN A 118 -11.30 -3.83 -11.82
N THR A 119 -10.59 -4.77 -11.26
CA THR A 119 -9.95 -4.68 -9.94
C THR A 119 -9.17 -3.37 -9.76
N PHE A 120 -8.32 -3.02 -10.73
CA PHE A 120 -7.32 -1.94 -10.58
C PHE A 120 -7.86 -0.52 -10.79
N ARG A 121 -9.18 -0.36 -10.87
CA ARG A 121 -9.85 0.94 -10.87
C ARG A 121 -10.78 1.12 -9.68
N THR A 122 -10.79 0.18 -8.71
CA THR A 122 -11.74 0.18 -7.59
C THR A 122 -11.22 0.83 -6.31
N TRP A 123 -9.95 1.22 -6.25
CA TRP A 123 -9.33 1.73 -5.02
C TRP A 123 -10.11 2.88 -4.38
N THR A 124 -10.08 2.94 -3.05
CA THR A 124 -10.43 4.15 -2.30
C THR A 124 -9.25 5.12 -2.32
N VAL A 125 -8.02 4.62 -2.05
CA VAL A 125 -6.79 5.40 -2.13
C VAL A 125 -5.78 4.68 -3.01
N ALA A 126 -5.24 5.37 -4.04
CA ALA A 126 -4.11 4.92 -4.83
C ALA A 126 -2.86 5.76 -4.50
N VAL A 127 -1.78 5.12 -4.10
CA VAL A 127 -0.47 5.74 -3.84
C VAL A 127 0.41 5.53 -5.06
N CYS A 128 0.63 6.60 -5.84
CA CYS A 128 1.41 6.56 -7.08
C CYS A 128 2.79 7.21 -6.93
N ALA A 129 3.08 7.80 -5.77
CA ALA A 129 4.34 8.48 -5.47
C ALA A 129 5.15 7.71 -4.42
N ASP A 130 6.47 7.97 -4.41
CA ASP A 130 7.42 7.37 -3.49
C ASP A 130 7.46 8.11 -2.15
N ASP A 131 8.02 7.45 -1.11
CA ASP A 131 8.25 8.02 0.21
C ASP A 131 6.98 8.47 0.94
N ILE A 132 5.84 7.82 0.71
CA ILE A 132 4.58 8.13 1.39
C ILE A 132 4.50 7.44 2.74
N THR A 133 4.07 8.18 3.76
CA THR A 133 3.77 7.66 5.10
C THR A 133 2.32 7.92 5.46
N MET A 134 1.63 6.92 6.01
CA MET A 134 0.27 7.04 6.54
C MET A 134 0.23 6.58 7.99
N ARG A 135 -0.46 7.34 8.87
CA ARG A 135 -0.56 7.04 10.30
C ARG A 135 -1.94 7.33 10.84
N GLY A 136 -2.42 6.45 11.73
CA GLY A 136 -3.60 6.69 12.57
C GLY A 136 -4.88 7.00 11.79
N LEU A 137 -5.14 6.30 10.67
CA LEU A 137 -6.35 6.44 9.87
C LEU A 137 -6.86 5.10 9.35
N THR A 138 -8.12 5.07 8.98
CA THR A 138 -8.75 3.91 8.32
C THR A 138 -9.02 4.22 6.85
N ILE A 139 -8.74 3.26 5.96
CA ILE A 139 -9.13 3.31 4.55
C ILE A 139 -10.14 2.20 4.30
N ILE A 140 -11.30 2.56 3.77
CA ILE A 140 -12.43 1.65 3.58
C ILE A 140 -12.87 1.67 2.11
N ASN A 141 -13.01 0.49 1.51
CA ASN A 141 -13.92 0.34 0.38
C ASN A 141 -15.18 -0.34 0.91
N ASP A 142 -16.30 0.39 0.92
CA ASP A 142 -17.56 -0.08 1.48
C ASP A 142 -18.58 -0.51 0.41
N ALA A 143 -18.10 -0.87 -0.78
CA ALA A 143 -18.97 -1.38 -1.84
C ALA A 143 -19.77 -2.60 -1.41
N LEU A 144 -19.19 -3.47 -0.61
CA LEU A 144 -19.78 -4.68 -0.02
C LEU A 144 -20.46 -5.61 -1.06
N ASN A 145 -20.73 -6.86 -0.67
CA ASN A 145 -21.33 -7.87 -1.53
C ASN A 145 -20.45 -8.32 -2.71
N PRO A 146 -19.24 -8.87 -2.44
CA PRO A 146 -18.29 -9.26 -3.49
C PRO A 146 -18.78 -10.39 -4.40
N ALA A 147 -19.76 -11.19 -3.97
CA ALA A 147 -20.36 -12.23 -4.82
C ALA A 147 -21.00 -11.64 -6.09
N GLU A 148 -21.64 -10.48 -5.97
CA GLU A 148 -22.25 -9.76 -7.08
C GLU A 148 -21.31 -8.74 -7.73
N LYS A 149 -20.53 -8.02 -6.93
CA LYS A 149 -19.73 -6.86 -7.34
C LYS A 149 -18.30 -7.21 -7.76
N GLY A 150 -17.74 -8.28 -7.21
CA GLY A 150 -16.35 -8.66 -7.44
C GLY A 150 -15.38 -7.92 -6.51
N GLN A 151 -14.19 -7.61 -6.99
CA GLN A 151 -13.09 -7.01 -6.21
C GLN A 151 -13.39 -5.57 -5.79
N GLU A 152 -12.90 -5.19 -4.61
CA GLU A 152 -13.20 -3.92 -3.93
C GLU A 152 -11.94 -3.44 -3.19
N VAL A 153 -11.01 -2.83 -3.91
CA VAL A 153 -9.72 -2.44 -3.33
C VAL A 153 -9.87 -1.22 -2.41
N ALA A 154 -9.43 -1.32 -1.17
CA ALA A 154 -9.35 -0.16 -0.29
C ALA A 154 -8.08 0.66 -0.57
N LEU A 155 -6.91 0.01 -0.59
CA LEU A 155 -5.63 0.66 -0.81
C LEU A 155 -4.85 -0.02 -1.94
N SER A 156 -4.43 0.77 -2.94
CA SER A 156 -3.48 0.36 -3.97
C SER A 156 -2.16 1.12 -3.81
N VAL A 157 -1.03 0.41 -3.66
CA VAL A 157 0.29 1.02 -3.46
C VAL A 157 1.18 0.73 -4.66
N TYR A 158 1.44 1.76 -5.47
CA TYR A 158 2.36 1.75 -6.61
C TYR A 158 3.63 2.57 -6.33
N GLY A 159 3.76 3.13 -5.11
CA GLY A 159 4.92 3.90 -4.67
C GLY A 159 5.97 3.02 -3.99
N ASP A 160 7.23 3.41 -4.13
CA ASP A 160 8.35 2.81 -3.40
C ASP A 160 8.51 3.45 -2.01
N ARG A 161 9.10 2.71 -1.06
CA ARG A 161 9.35 3.13 0.32
C ARG A 161 8.10 3.63 1.06
N PHE A 162 6.96 3.01 0.73
CA PHE A 162 5.69 3.26 1.42
C PHE A 162 5.73 2.74 2.86
N ARG A 163 5.16 3.50 3.79
CA ARG A 163 4.99 3.12 5.19
C ARG A 163 3.57 3.37 5.67
N MET A 164 3.03 2.41 6.40
CA MET A 164 1.73 2.53 7.05
C MET A 164 1.85 2.07 8.50
N GLU A 165 1.43 2.92 9.45
CA GLU A 165 1.61 2.70 10.88
C GLU A 165 0.29 2.99 11.63
N ASP A 166 -0.11 2.11 12.55
CA ASP A 166 -1.31 2.28 13.39
C ASP A 166 -2.59 2.57 12.59
N CYS A 167 -2.75 1.93 11.43
CA CYS A 167 -3.86 2.15 10.50
C CYS A 167 -4.74 0.91 10.34
N THR A 168 -5.95 1.11 9.83
CA THR A 168 -6.86 0.02 9.45
C THR A 168 -7.17 0.07 7.95
N LEU A 169 -7.13 -1.08 7.29
CA LEU A 169 -7.65 -1.29 5.93
C LEU A 169 -8.86 -2.20 5.99
N ARG A 170 -9.95 -1.81 5.35
CA ARG A 170 -11.21 -2.56 5.40
C ARG A 170 -11.84 -2.69 4.02
N SER A 171 -12.07 -3.92 3.63
CA SER A 171 -12.93 -4.34 2.52
C SER A 171 -13.25 -5.83 2.66
N THR A 172 -13.67 -6.49 1.58
CA THR A 172 -13.94 -7.93 1.58
C THR A 172 -13.04 -8.70 0.64
N GLN A 173 -13.02 -8.41 -0.66
CA GLN A 173 -12.14 -9.08 -1.62
C GLN A 173 -11.12 -8.10 -2.19
N ASP A 174 -9.85 -8.52 -2.26
CA ASP A 174 -8.76 -7.72 -2.84
C ASP A 174 -8.48 -6.39 -2.08
N THR A 175 -8.58 -6.37 -0.76
CA THR A 175 -8.51 -5.14 0.07
C THR A 175 -7.25 -4.31 -0.15
N LEU A 176 -6.07 -4.95 -0.22
CA LEU A 176 -4.76 -4.29 -0.33
C LEU A 176 -4.00 -4.81 -1.55
N PHE A 177 -3.81 -3.94 -2.54
CA PHE A 177 -2.93 -4.19 -3.68
C PHE A 177 -1.53 -3.62 -3.47
N LEU A 178 -0.50 -4.43 -3.72
CA LEU A 178 0.92 -4.11 -3.58
C LEU A 178 1.60 -4.20 -4.95
N GLY A 179 1.75 -3.05 -5.61
CA GLY A 179 2.40 -2.93 -6.91
C GLY A 179 3.88 -3.32 -6.91
N PRO A 180 4.46 -3.49 -8.09
CA PRO A 180 3.90 -3.17 -9.40
C PRO A 180 2.82 -4.15 -9.86
N LEU A 181 2.14 -3.82 -10.97
CA LEU A 181 1.31 -4.80 -11.67
C LEU A 181 2.18 -5.91 -12.27
N PRO A 182 1.71 -7.16 -12.31
CA PRO A 182 2.32 -8.18 -13.15
C PRO A 182 2.47 -7.71 -14.60
N PRO A 183 3.57 -8.05 -15.31
CA PRO A 183 3.84 -7.56 -16.66
C PRO A 183 2.70 -7.83 -17.66
N ASP A 184 2.07 -9.01 -17.58
CA ASP A 184 0.94 -9.37 -18.43
C ASP A 184 -0.29 -8.46 -18.23
N LEU A 185 -0.45 -7.88 -17.03
CA LEU A 185 -1.53 -6.94 -16.74
C LEU A 185 -1.17 -5.51 -17.16
N ILE A 186 0.10 -5.12 -17.13
CA ILE A 186 0.54 -3.83 -17.68
C ILE A 186 0.19 -3.75 -19.17
N GLU A 187 0.46 -4.82 -19.92
CA GLU A 187 0.12 -4.91 -21.35
C GLU A 187 -1.41 -4.94 -21.57
N ARG A 188 -2.11 -5.80 -20.82
CA ARG A 188 -3.57 -5.96 -20.95
C ARG A 188 -4.34 -4.68 -20.72
N TYR A 189 -3.90 -3.85 -19.79
CA TYR A 189 -4.57 -2.62 -19.39
C TYR A 189 -3.96 -1.37 -20.00
N ASP A 190 -3.20 -1.51 -21.09
CA ASP A 190 -2.70 -0.35 -21.85
C ASP A 190 -3.86 0.50 -22.39
N GLY A 191 -3.80 1.81 -22.14
CA GLY A 191 -4.87 2.75 -22.48
C GLY A 191 -6.15 2.62 -21.63
N PHE A 192 -6.17 1.72 -20.62
CA PHE A 192 -7.32 1.51 -19.74
C PHE A 192 -7.06 2.01 -18.30
N LEU A 193 -5.84 1.81 -17.80
CA LEU A 193 -5.42 2.34 -16.51
C LEU A 193 -4.65 3.65 -16.68
N PRO A 194 -4.73 4.58 -15.70
CA PRO A 194 -3.85 5.74 -15.64
C PRO A 194 -2.37 5.33 -15.71
N ASP A 195 -1.55 6.11 -16.40
CA ASP A 195 -0.12 5.80 -16.61
C ASP A 195 0.64 5.69 -15.29
N GLU A 196 0.24 6.44 -14.27
CA GLU A 196 0.83 6.41 -12.92
C GLU A 196 0.77 5.01 -12.27
N LEU A 197 -0.21 4.19 -12.65
CA LEU A 197 -0.38 2.82 -12.13
C LEU A 197 0.47 1.78 -12.89
N ARG A 198 1.13 2.16 -13.97
CA ARG A 198 1.87 1.26 -14.87
C ARG A 198 3.36 1.20 -14.55
N ARG A 199 3.74 1.46 -13.31
CA ARG A 199 5.14 1.33 -12.86
C ARG A 199 5.57 -0.14 -12.91
N SER A 200 6.84 -0.36 -13.29
CA SER A 200 7.43 -1.71 -13.40
C SER A 200 8.63 -1.92 -12.45
N ALA A 201 9.02 -0.91 -11.68
CA ALA A 201 10.11 -1.02 -10.71
C ALA A 201 9.71 -1.94 -9.53
N LEU A 202 10.68 -2.63 -8.95
CA LEU A 202 10.49 -3.31 -7.66
C LEU A 202 10.25 -2.26 -6.57
N LEU A 203 9.24 -2.50 -5.75
CA LEU A 203 8.74 -1.55 -4.76
C LEU A 203 8.83 -2.16 -3.37
N SER A 204 9.25 -1.37 -2.38
CA SER A 204 9.38 -1.74 -0.98
C SER A 204 8.30 -1.06 -0.14
N GLN A 205 7.57 -1.84 0.64
CA GLN A 205 6.43 -1.37 1.43
C GLN A 205 6.49 -1.94 2.85
N ARG A 206 6.08 -1.16 3.85
CA ARG A 206 6.08 -1.60 5.24
C ARG A 206 4.77 -1.22 5.93
N PHE A 207 4.24 -2.18 6.67
CA PHE A 207 3.04 -2.04 7.48
C PHE A 207 3.39 -2.44 8.92
N THR A 208 3.15 -1.57 9.89
CA THR A 208 3.48 -1.81 11.30
C THR A 208 2.27 -1.49 12.16
N HIS A 209 1.90 -2.40 13.07
CA HIS A 209 0.74 -2.28 13.96
C HIS A 209 -0.57 -1.97 13.21
N CYS A 210 -0.69 -2.45 11.97
CA CYS A 210 -1.89 -2.23 11.16
C CYS A 210 -2.89 -3.36 11.34
N ARG A 211 -4.17 -3.03 11.14
CA ARG A 211 -5.24 -4.01 10.99
C ARG A 211 -5.68 -4.08 9.54
N ILE A 212 -5.67 -5.27 8.95
CA ILE A 212 -6.08 -5.47 7.56
C ILE A 212 -7.20 -6.50 7.53
N GLU A 213 -8.35 -6.08 7.02
CA GLU A 213 -9.60 -6.88 7.01
C GLU A 213 -9.96 -7.31 5.59
N GLY A 214 -10.35 -8.55 5.42
CA GLY A 214 -10.81 -9.10 4.15
C GLY A 214 -11.17 -10.58 4.21
N SER A 215 -11.59 -11.15 3.10
CA SER A 215 -11.98 -12.56 2.98
C SER A 215 -11.21 -13.31 1.91
N VAL A 216 -11.14 -12.80 0.66
CA VAL A 216 -10.48 -13.48 -0.44
C VAL A 216 -9.40 -12.60 -1.06
N ASP A 217 -8.18 -13.16 -1.15
CA ASP A 217 -7.01 -12.53 -1.80
C ASP A 217 -6.77 -11.09 -1.30
N PHE A 218 -7.09 -10.83 -0.04
CA PHE A 218 -7.21 -9.47 0.45
C PHE A 218 -5.87 -8.77 0.71
N ILE A 219 -4.73 -9.48 0.54
CA ILE A 219 -3.39 -8.90 0.42
C ILE A 219 -2.76 -9.51 -0.83
N PHE A 220 -2.61 -8.74 -1.91
CA PHE A 220 -2.18 -9.30 -3.19
C PHE A 220 -1.25 -8.37 -3.98
N GLY A 221 -0.49 -8.93 -4.92
CA GLY A 221 0.40 -8.17 -5.81
C GLY A 221 1.81 -8.72 -5.92
N CYS A 222 2.72 -7.87 -6.42
CA CYS A 222 4.12 -8.21 -6.72
C CYS A 222 5.15 -7.43 -5.87
N GLY A 223 4.74 -6.53 -4.99
CA GLY A 223 5.63 -5.69 -4.18
C GLY A 223 6.37 -6.47 -3.10
N SER A 224 7.55 -6.01 -2.71
CA SER A 224 8.23 -6.49 -1.51
C SER A 224 7.63 -5.79 -0.29
N ALA A 225 6.84 -6.51 0.50
CA ALA A 225 6.11 -5.93 1.62
C ALA A 225 6.40 -6.64 2.95
N VAL A 226 6.66 -5.86 3.99
CA VAL A 226 6.82 -6.38 5.36
C VAL A 226 5.65 -5.92 6.21
N PHE A 227 4.96 -6.89 6.80
CA PHE A 227 3.90 -6.71 7.78
C PHE A 227 4.46 -7.10 9.15
N GLU A 228 4.53 -6.16 10.08
CA GLU A 228 5.15 -6.37 11.38
C GLU A 228 4.18 -6.01 12.50
N ASP A 229 3.95 -6.97 13.41
CA ASP A 229 3.03 -6.81 14.53
C ASP A 229 1.61 -6.37 14.11
N CYS A 230 1.13 -6.91 12.95
CA CYS A 230 -0.18 -6.58 12.38
C CYS A 230 -1.26 -7.58 12.76
N ASP A 231 -2.50 -7.10 12.85
CA ASP A 231 -3.72 -7.89 12.95
C ASP A 231 -4.29 -8.13 11.53
N ILE A 232 -4.31 -9.37 11.09
CA ILE A 232 -4.85 -9.78 9.79
C ILE A 232 -6.20 -10.45 10.05
N LEU A 233 -7.29 -9.71 9.86
CA LEU A 233 -8.64 -10.17 10.21
C LEU A 233 -9.37 -10.72 9.00
N THR A 234 -9.71 -11.99 9.07
CA THR A 234 -10.65 -12.59 8.12
C THR A 234 -12.07 -12.21 8.46
N VAL A 235 -12.81 -11.66 7.52
CA VAL A 235 -14.23 -11.29 7.68
C VAL A 235 -15.13 -12.23 6.89
N PHE A 236 -16.35 -12.45 7.40
CA PHE A 236 -17.34 -13.24 6.69
C PHE A 236 -18.03 -12.38 5.60
N ASP A 237 -18.06 -12.87 4.37
CA ASP A 237 -18.63 -12.20 3.21
C ASP A 237 -19.68 -13.05 2.47
N GLY A 238 -20.17 -14.10 3.13
CA GLY A 238 -21.15 -15.03 2.58
C GLY A 238 -20.54 -16.25 1.88
N ARG A 239 -19.22 -16.29 1.71
CA ARG A 239 -18.50 -17.45 1.14
C ARG A 239 -18.06 -18.41 2.24
N ASP A 240 -17.94 -19.68 1.87
CA ASP A 240 -17.56 -20.78 2.79
C ASP A 240 -16.05 -20.98 2.90
N HIS A 241 -15.24 -20.29 2.09
CA HIS A 241 -13.78 -20.34 2.14
C HIS A 241 -13.16 -19.08 1.57
N GLY A 242 -11.90 -18.81 1.94
CA GLY A 242 -11.15 -17.67 1.46
C GLY A 242 -9.63 -17.81 1.56
N TYR A 243 -8.93 -16.74 1.25
CA TYR A 243 -7.47 -16.70 1.15
C TYR A 243 -6.96 -15.37 1.65
N VAL A 244 -5.97 -15.37 2.53
CA VAL A 244 -5.40 -14.13 3.03
C VAL A 244 -4.54 -13.47 1.95
N ALA A 245 -3.51 -14.15 1.46
CA ALA A 245 -2.55 -13.58 0.54
C ALA A 245 -2.55 -14.24 -0.85
N ALA A 246 -2.38 -13.40 -1.89
CA ALA A 246 -2.24 -13.82 -3.28
C ALA A 246 -1.01 -13.18 -3.93
N PRO A 247 0.22 -13.64 -3.61
CA PRO A 247 1.45 -13.09 -4.14
C PRO A 247 1.67 -13.47 -5.61
N ALA A 248 2.27 -12.54 -6.38
CA ALA A 248 2.53 -12.69 -7.81
C ALA A 248 3.98 -12.31 -8.19
N HIS A 249 4.93 -12.61 -7.32
CA HIS A 249 6.35 -12.31 -7.53
C HIS A 249 6.93 -13.08 -8.72
N SER A 250 7.95 -12.52 -9.35
CA SER A 250 8.75 -13.21 -10.37
C SER A 250 9.86 -14.06 -9.73
N LEU A 251 10.44 -14.99 -10.50
CA LEU A 251 11.55 -15.83 -10.02
C LEU A 251 12.76 -14.99 -9.55
N SER A 252 13.04 -13.88 -10.22
CA SER A 252 14.17 -13.00 -9.91
C SER A 252 13.99 -12.16 -8.64
N GLN A 253 12.78 -12.04 -8.10
CA GLN A 253 12.54 -11.33 -6.85
C GLN A 253 12.94 -12.22 -5.67
N THR A 254 13.81 -11.71 -4.81
CA THR A 254 14.29 -12.38 -3.59
C THR A 254 13.48 -12.00 -2.35
N GLU A 255 12.68 -10.95 -2.45
CA GLU A 255 11.80 -10.45 -1.39
C GLU A 255 10.34 -10.49 -1.86
N GLY A 256 9.44 -10.86 -0.96
CA GLY A 256 8.01 -10.96 -1.22
C GLY A 256 7.19 -10.41 -0.06
N PHE A 257 6.07 -11.05 0.26
CA PHE A 257 5.28 -10.70 1.43
C PHE A 257 5.87 -11.39 2.66
N VAL A 258 6.29 -10.60 3.64
CA VAL A 258 6.83 -11.11 4.91
C VAL A 258 5.88 -10.70 6.04
N PHE A 259 5.25 -11.68 6.67
CA PHE A 259 4.43 -11.50 7.85
C PHE A 259 5.26 -11.89 9.08
N ARG A 260 5.53 -10.93 9.94
CA ARG A 260 6.39 -11.11 11.11
C ARG A 260 5.64 -10.74 12.38
N ARG A 261 5.49 -11.69 13.31
CA ARG A 261 4.74 -11.57 14.57
C ARG A 261 3.28 -11.09 14.37
N CYS A 262 2.69 -11.40 13.21
CA CYS A 262 1.30 -11.06 12.92
C CYS A 262 0.32 -12.01 13.58
N ALA A 263 -0.89 -11.52 13.85
CA ALA A 263 -2.00 -12.33 14.33
C ALA A 263 -3.06 -12.47 13.21
N PHE A 264 -3.31 -13.70 12.78
CA PHE A 264 -4.37 -14.01 11.82
C PHE A 264 -5.65 -14.32 12.59
N LEU A 265 -6.57 -13.37 12.58
CA LEU A 265 -7.75 -13.34 13.45
C LEU A 265 -8.99 -13.85 12.70
N GLN A 266 -9.84 -14.56 13.44
CA GLN A 266 -11.13 -15.05 12.96
C GLN A 266 -12.23 -14.04 13.29
N GLY A 267 -12.89 -13.50 12.26
CA GLY A 267 -14.01 -12.60 12.41
C GLY A 267 -15.31 -13.32 12.75
N GLU A 268 -16.32 -12.55 13.11
CA GLU A 268 -17.65 -13.07 13.39
C GLU A 268 -18.25 -13.74 12.14
N GLY A 269 -18.86 -14.91 12.30
CA GLY A 269 -19.47 -15.68 11.21
C GLY A 269 -18.49 -16.50 10.37
N VAL A 270 -17.20 -16.29 10.51
CA VAL A 270 -16.18 -17.12 9.82
C VAL A 270 -16.07 -18.47 10.49
N MET A 271 -16.17 -19.56 9.72
CA MET A 271 -16.10 -20.92 10.24
C MET A 271 -14.65 -21.38 10.45
N ASP A 272 -14.46 -22.35 11.35
CA ASP A 272 -13.17 -23.01 11.55
C ASP A 272 -12.71 -23.74 10.27
N GLU A 273 -11.39 -23.77 10.02
CA GLU A 273 -10.76 -24.50 8.92
C GLU A 273 -11.30 -24.18 7.52
N THR A 274 -11.61 -22.91 7.26
CA THR A 274 -12.16 -22.46 5.98
C THR A 274 -11.20 -21.63 5.14
N HIS A 275 -10.17 -21.01 5.75
CA HIS A 275 -9.30 -20.08 5.05
C HIS A 275 -7.86 -20.57 4.93
N PHE A 276 -7.20 -20.19 3.85
CA PHE A 276 -5.78 -20.44 3.61
C PHE A 276 -4.96 -19.16 3.86
N LEU A 277 -3.72 -19.33 4.31
CA LEU A 277 -2.78 -18.21 4.51
C LEU A 277 -2.36 -17.58 3.18
N ALA A 278 -2.12 -18.40 2.16
CA ALA A 278 -1.77 -17.89 0.84
C ALA A 278 -2.07 -18.89 -0.27
N ARG A 279 -2.27 -18.33 -1.49
CA ARG A 279 -2.24 -19.05 -2.75
C ARG A 279 -1.46 -18.25 -3.81
N PRO A 280 -0.65 -18.89 -4.69
CA PRO A 280 0.22 -18.16 -5.62
C PRO A 280 -0.57 -17.63 -6.82
N TRP A 281 -0.78 -16.32 -6.89
CA TRP A 281 -1.46 -15.68 -8.03
C TRP A 281 -0.67 -15.79 -9.34
N ARG A 282 0.67 -15.91 -9.24
CA ARG A 282 1.59 -16.25 -10.34
C ARG A 282 2.56 -17.34 -9.88
N ASP A 283 3.28 -17.94 -10.81
CA ASP A 283 4.06 -19.17 -10.59
C ASP A 283 5.07 -19.09 -9.45
N TYR A 284 5.73 -17.94 -9.27
CA TYR A 284 6.80 -17.76 -8.29
C TYR A 284 6.38 -16.90 -7.09
N GLY A 285 5.08 -16.84 -6.79
CA GLY A 285 4.58 -16.12 -5.62
C GLY A 285 5.40 -16.43 -4.37
N LEU A 286 5.83 -15.39 -3.65
CA LEU A 286 6.71 -15.49 -2.48
C LEU A 286 6.02 -14.92 -1.24
N SER A 287 5.87 -15.76 -0.20
CA SER A 287 5.39 -15.31 1.10
C SER A 287 6.11 -16.03 2.23
N VAL A 288 6.43 -15.28 3.27
CA VAL A 288 7.15 -15.74 4.46
C VAL A 288 6.32 -15.39 5.70
N PHE A 289 6.13 -16.36 6.58
CA PHE A 289 5.40 -16.22 7.84
C PHE A 289 6.33 -16.55 9.00
N GLU A 290 6.69 -15.53 9.80
CA GLU A 290 7.65 -15.64 10.91
C GLU A 290 6.97 -15.31 12.24
N ASP A 291 7.00 -16.25 13.20
CA ASP A 291 6.47 -16.08 14.55
C ASP A 291 5.01 -15.62 14.61
N CYS A 292 4.20 -16.05 13.64
CA CYS A 292 2.80 -15.68 13.51
C CYS A 292 1.88 -16.54 14.40
N ARG A 293 0.72 -15.97 14.74
CA ARG A 293 -0.37 -16.66 15.46
C ARG A 293 -1.57 -16.82 14.56
N TYR A 294 -2.21 -17.98 14.60
CA TYR A 294 -3.31 -18.30 13.69
C TYR A 294 -4.58 -18.63 14.45
N GLY A 295 -5.69 -18.00 14.02
CA GLY A 295 -7.03 -18.37 14.47
C GLY A 295 -7.48 -19.71 13.90
N ARG A 296 -8.52 -20.31 14.48
CA ARG A 296 -9.02 -21.66 14.09
C ARG A 296 -9.58 -21.70 12.66
N HIS A 297 -9.91 -20.57 12.06
CA HIS A 297 -10.37 -20.48 10.69
C HIS A 297 -9.30 -20.85 9.66
N ILE A 298 -8.01 -20.79 10.04
CA ILE A 298 -6.92 -21.20 9.15
C ILE A 298 -6.87 -22.72 9.07
N ARG A 299 -6.96 -23.22 7.85
CA ARG A 299 -6.90 -24.65 7.54
C ARG A 299 -5.56 -25.26 7.97
N PRO A 300 -5.56 -26.53 8.42
CA PRO A 300 -4.30 -27.22 8.75
C PRO A 300 -3.29 -27.22 7.60
N GLU A 301 -3.75 -27.37 6.34
CA GLU A 301 -2.91 -27.33 5.14
C GLU A 301 -2.17 -26.00 4.98
N GLY A 302 -2.76 -24.92 5.43
CA GLY A 302 -2.23 -23.55 5.44
C GLY A 302 -2.16 -22.88 4.08
N PHE A 303 -1.85 -23.60 3.01
CA PHE A 303 -1.59 -23.06 1.69
C PHE A 303 -2.31 -23.85 0.59
N ASP A 304 -2.81 -23.12 -0.42
CA ASP A 304 -3.50 -23.68 -1.58
C ASP A 304 -2.65 -23.49 -2.85
N PRO A 305 -2.49 -24.48 -3.72
CA PRO A 305 -1.65 -24.36 -4.91
C PRO A 305 -2.31 -23.59 -6.06
N TRP A 306 -3.43 -22.90 -5.84
CA TRP A 306 -4.28 -22.30 -6.85
C TRP A 306 -4.92 -23.37 -7.75
N ARG A 307 -5.68 -24.30 -7.15
CA ARG A 307 -6.33 -25.44 -7.82
C ARG A 307 -5.29 -26.33 -8.52
N ASP A 308 -5.59 -26.79 -9.71
CA ASP A 308 -4.74 -27.67 -10.53
C ASP A 308 -3.70 -26.92 -11.37
N SER A 309 -3.24 -25.75 -10.92
CA SER A 309 -2.28 -24.92 -11.68
C SER A 309 -0.87 -25.50 -11.73
N GLY A 310 -0.53 -26.42 -10.83
CA GLY A 310 0.83 -26.96 -10.67
C GLY A 310 1.79 -26.01 -9.98
N ARG A 311 1.30 -24.91 -9.40
CA ARG A 311 2.12 -23.89 -8.74
C ARG A 311 2.66 -24.33 -7.38
N ASP A 312 2.21 -25.44 -6.83
CA ASP A 312 2.85 -26.12 -5.70
C ASP A 312 4.33 -26.48 -5.95
N ARG A 313 4.76 -26.50 -7.21
CA ARG A 313 6.15 -26.78 -7.62
C ARG A 313 7.02 -25.55 -7.72
N THR A 314 6.43 -24.38 -7.86
CA THR A 314 7.13 -23.12 -8.17
C THR A 314 6.93 -22.04 -7.12
N ALA A 315 5.83 -22.09 -6.36
CA ALA A 315 5.57 -21.13 -5.27
C ALA A 315 6.62 -21.26 -4.16
N ARG A 316 6.99 -20.11 -3.59
CA ARG A 316 8.04 -19.98 -2.57
C ARG A 316 7.41 -19.53 -1.25
N PHE A 317 6.74 -20.47 -0.57
CA PHE A 317 6.08 -20.20 0.69
C PHE A 317 6.89 -20.78 1.86
N PHE A 318 7.11 -19.95 2.86
CA PHE A 318 7.91 -20.31 4.04
C PHE A 318 7.15 -19.98 5.31
N GLU A 319 7.24 -20.83 6.32
CA GLU A 319 6.65 -20.63 7.63
C GLU A 319 7.63 -21.07 8.72
N THR A 320 7.86 -20.22 9.71
CA THR A 320 8.74 -20.50 10.83
C THR A 320 8.11 -19.98 12.16
N PRO A 321 7.91 -20.84 13.17
CA PRO A 321 7.97 -22.30 13.09
C PRO A 321 6.83 -22.87 12.25
N ALA A 322 7.10 -23.93 11.48
CA ALA A 322 6.08 -24.61 10.70
C ALA A 322 5.02 -25.25 11.62
N GLN A 323 3.74 -25.05 11.27
CA GLN A 323 2.64 -25.62 12.05
C GLN A 323 2.35 -27.06 11.63
N PRO A 324 1.82 -27.91 12.55
CA PRO A 324 1.39 -29.26 12.19
C PRO A 324 0.31 -29.26 11.10
N GLY A 325 0.34 -30.25 10.20
CA GLY A 325 -0.65 -30.42 9.15
C GLY A 325 -0.42 -29.63 7.87
N ARG A 326 0.59 -28.78 7.79
CA ARG A 326 0.93 -28.01 6.60
C ARG A 326 1.24 -28.89 5.40
N VAL A 327 0.92 -28.37 4.22
CA VAL A 327 1.26 -29.03 2.94
C VAL A 327 2.77 -29.24 2.81
N ALA A 328 3.17 -30.35 2.22
CA ALA A 328 4.58 -30.75 2.14
C ALA A 328 5.44 -29.93 1.15
N TRP A 329 4.82 -29.05 0.34
CA TRP A 329 5.51 -28.30 -0.70
C TRP A 329 6.00 -26.92 -0.25
N ILE A 330 5.73 -26.49 0.99
CA ILE A 330 6.30 -25.25 1.56
C ILE A 330 7.70 -25.50 2.15
N ASN A 331 8.39 -24.42 2.52
CA ASN A 331 9.76 -24.44 3.08
C ASN A 331 10.80 -25.12 2.16
N ARG A 332 10.53 -25.14 0.86
CA ARG A 332 11.47 -25.61 -0.14
C ARG A 332 12.22 -24.43 -0.72
N TYR A 333 13.54 -24.44 -0.59
CA TYR A 333 14.38 -23.57 -1.39
C TYR A 333 14.43 -24.18 -2.80
N THR A 334 13.86 -23.52 -3.78
CA THR A 334 14.11 -23.88 -5.18
C THR A 334 15.54 -23.48 -5.48
N ASP A 335 16.42 -24.44 -5.68
CA ASP A 335 17.74 -24.20 -6.27
C ASP A 335 17.48 -23.58 -7.66
N ALA A 336 17.85 -22.28 -7.82
CA ALA A 336 17.67 -21.52 -9.04
C ALA A 336 18.82 -21.80 -10.01
#